data_cc7d79d9de560b6bf3d7ef76916e93d7
#
_entry.id   cc7d79d9de560b6bf3d7ef76916e93d7
#
_cell.length_a   1.000
_cell.length_b   1.000
_cell.length_c   1.000
_cell.angle_alpha   90.00
_cell.angle_beta   90.00
_cell.angle_gamma   90.00
#
_symmetry.space_group_name_H-M   'P 1'
#
loop_
_entity.id
_entity.type
_entity.pdbx_description
1 polymer ?
#
loop_
_entity_poly.entity_id
_entity_poly.type
_entity_poly.pdbx_seq_one_letter_code
_entity_poly.pdbx_strand_id
1 'polypeptide(L)'
;MKFNLITDFIPTGDQPSAIQSLINGIKNKDKHQTLLGVTGSGKTFTVANVISTLNKPTLVLAHNKTLAAQLYSEFKGFFPDNLVEYFVSYYDYYQPEAYIPTTGVYIEKDLSINEEIEKLRLSATSALLSGRKDILIVASVSCIYGMGNPQEFKDNTIEVSSDHNYSRTTLLNRFVQSLYSRSLADDFRQGKFRIIGDTIDIFPAPVSYTHLTLPTNREV
;
A
#
# COMPACT_ATOMS: atom_id res chain seq x y z
N MET A 1 14.39 9.76 -2.36
CA MET A 1 14.24 9.23 -3.73
C MET A 1 13.32 10.15 -4.51
N LYS A 2 13.40 10.16 -5.84
CA LYS A 2 12.57 10.97 -6.74
C LYS A 2 11.73 10.03 -7.60
N PHE A 3 10.61 10.51 -8.09
CA PHE A 3 9.84 9.79 -9.09
C PHE A 3 10.64 9.70 -10.40
N ASN A 4 10.79 8.48 -10.91
CA ASN A 4 11.46 8.17 -12.16
C ASN A 4 10.42 7.69 -13.17
N LEU A 5 10.00 8.58 -14.08
CA LEU A 5 9.03 8.25 -15.12
C LEU A 5 9.70 7.45 -16.23
N ILE A 6 9.28 6.21 -16.42
CA ILE A 6 9.77 5.32 -17.47
C ILE A 6 8.64 5.11 -18.48
N THR A 7 8.85 5.57 -19.71
CA THR A 7 7.85 5.51 -20.79
C THR A 7 8.48 5.74 -22.15
N ASP A 8 7.93 5.09 -23.16
CA ASP A 8 8.26 5.33 -24.57
C ASP A 8 7.43 6.46 -25.19
N PHE A 9 6.43 6.98 -24.44
CA PHE A 9 5.55 8.03 -24.91
C PHE A 9 6.17 9.42 -24.72
N ILE A 10 5.93 10.29 -25.69
CA ILE A 10 6.30 11.71 -25.66
C ILE A 10 5.00 12.52 -25.58
N PRO A 11 4.90 13.56 -24.72
CA PRO A 11 3.74 14.42 -24.67
C PRO A 11 3.48 15.11 -26.02
N THR A 12 2.27 14.97 -26.54
CA THR A 12 1.86 15.50 -27.87
C THR A 12 0.59 16.32 -27.79
N GLY A 13 0.29 17.08 -28.84
CA GLY A 13 -0.90 17.94 -28.89
C GLY A 13 -0.96 18.93 -27.75
N ASP A 14 -2.05 18.95 -27.00
CA ASP A 14 -2.27 19.86 -25.87
C ASP A 14 -1.64 19.38 -24.55
N GLN A 15 -1.10 18.17 -24.51
CA GLN A 15 -0.53 17.60 -23.27
C GLN A 15 0.63 18.45 -22.72
N PRO A 16 1.61 18.96 -23.51
CA PRO A 16 2.69 19.80 -22.97
C PRO A 16 2.18 21.06 -22.27
N SER A 17 1.21 21.73 -22.86
CA SER A 17 0.62 22.94 -22.29
C SER A 17 -0.19 22.64 -21.02
N ALA A 18 -0.94 21.54 -21.00
CA ALA A 18 -1.68 21.08 -19.84
C ALA A 18 -0.75 20.70 -18.68
N ILE A 19 0.34 19.97 -18.94
CA ILE A 19 1.37 19.63 -17.94
C ILE A 19 1.94 20.91 -17.33
N GLN A 20 2.36 21.86 -18.16
CA GLN A 20 2.95 23.11 -17.68
C GLN A 20 1.95 23.94 -16.85
N SER A 21 0.70 24.02 -17.28
CA SER A 21 -0.36 24.73 -16.55
C SER A 21 -0.61 24.11 -15.18
N LEU A 22 -0.73 22.79 -15.09
CA LEU A 22 -0.92 22.07 -13.83
C LEU A 22 0.26 22.27 -12.87
N ILE A 23 1.50 22.19 -13.38
CA ILE A 23 2.70 22.42 -12.59
C ILE A 23 2.74 23.84 -12.05
N ASN A 24 2.43 24.84 -12.89
CA ASN A 24 2.42 26.23 -12.48
C ASN A 24 1.33 26.50 -11.42
N GLY A 25 0.13 25.96 -11.58
CA GLY A 25 -0.94 26.10 -10.60
C GLY A 25 -0.54 25.51 -9.24
N ILE A 26 0.08 24.31 -9.21
CA ILE A 26 0.57 23.71 -7.96
C ILE A 26 1.69 24.53 -7.32
N LYS A 27 2.59 25.13 -8.13
CA LYS A 27 3.64 26.02 -7.62
C LYS A 27 3.07 27.32 -7.06
N ASN A 28 2.01 27.84 -7.66
CA ASN A 28 1.27 29.02 -7.20
C ASN A 28 0.35 28.73 -6.00
N LYS A 29 0.29 27.47 -5.55
CA LYS A 29 -0.56 27.00 -4.45
C LYS A 29 -2.05 27.06 -4.77
N ASP A 30 -2.43 26.92 -6.03
CA ASP A 30 -3.83 26.77 -6.43
C ASP A 30 -4.41 25.52 -5.75
N LYS A 31 -5.50 25.69 -5.03
CA LYS A 31 -6.13 24.60 -4.26
C LYS A 31 -6.80 23.56 -5.15
N HIS A 32 -7.34 24.02 -6.28
CA HIS A 32 -8.13 23.21 -7.19
C HIS A 32 -7.73 23.50 -8.62
N GLN A 33 -7.58 22.44 -9.40
CA GLN A 33 -7.33 22.48 -10.83
C GLN A 33 -8.16 21.39 -11.51
N THR A 34 -8.62 21.61 -12.72
CA THR A 34 -9.39 20.63 -13.48
C THR A 34 -8.67 20.32 -14.78
N LEU A 35 -8.35 19.04 -15.02
CA LEU A 35 -7.86 18.55 -16.30
C LEU A 35 -9.03 17.97 -17.09
N LEU A 36 -9.48 18.68 -18.13
CA LEU A 36 -10.54 18.26 -19.02
C LEU A 36 -9.94 17.54 -20.24
N GLY A 37 -10.50 16.39 -20.59
CA GLY A 37 -10.09 15.65 -21.77
C GLY A 37 -11.00 14.45 -22.00
N VAL A 38 -11.18 14.07 -23.26
CA VAL A 38 -11.95 12.90 -23.66
C VAL A 38 -11.29 11.60 -23.20
N THR A 39 -12.03 10.50 -23.20
CA THR A 39 -11.46 9.17 -22.94
C THR A 39 -10.37 8.85 -23.98
N GLY A 40 -9.24 8.31 -23.53
CA GLY A 40 -8.11 8.01 -24.41
C GLY A 40 -7.19 9.18 -24.75
N SER A 41 -7.44 10.40 -24.24
CA SER A 41 -6.56 11.56 -24.47
C SER A 41 -5.23 11.55 -23.69
N GLY A 42 -4.92 10.48 -22.98
CA GLY A 42 -3.69 10.36 -22.21
C GLY A 42 -3.66 11.16 -20.91
N LYS A 43 -4.82 11.36 -20.25
CA LYS A 43 -4.89 12.10 -18.97
C LYS A 43 -3.98 11.50 -17.90
N THR A 44 -3.94 10.16 -17.76
CA THR A 44 -3.08 9.47 -16.79
C THR A 44 -1.62 9.76 -17.07
N PHE A 45 -1.20 9.72 -18.33
CA PHE A 45 0.16 10.06 -18.75
C PHE A 45 0.50 11.53 -18.48
N THR A 46 -0.45 12.45 -18.75
CA THR A 46 -0.31 13.87 -18.41
C THR A 46 -0.06 14.05 -16.91
N VAL A 47 -0.86 13.39 -16.06
CA VAL A 47 -0.71 13.44 -14.59
C VAL A 47 0.60 12.80 -14.14
N ALA A 48 1.03 11.69 -14.76
CA ALA A 48 2.33 11.06 -14.45
C ALA A 48 3.50 12.02 -14.69
N ASN A 49 3.48 12.80 -15.79
CA ASN A 49 4.50 13.82 -16.05
C ASN A 49 4.50 14.94 -14.99
N VAL A 50 3.32 15.36 -14.52
CA VAL A 50 3.21 16.33 -13.42
C VAL A 50 3.79 15.79 -12.13
N ILE A 51 3.47 14.54 -11.77
CA ILE A 51 3.97 13.87 -10.56
C ILE A 51 5.50 13.77 -10.60
N SER A 52 6.06 13.30 -11.71
CA SER A 52 7.50 13.13 -11.85
C SER A 52 8.25 14.46 -11.74
N THR A 53 7.66 15.54 -12.28
CA THR A 53 8.26 16.89 -12.22
C THR A 53 8.22 17.49 -10.82
N LEU A 54 7.11 17.30 -10.09
CA LEU A 54 6.91 17.91 -8.77
C LEU A 54 7.55 17.10 -7.64
N ASN A 55 7.72 15.80 -7.82
CA ASN A 55 8.32 14.90 -6.83
C ASN A 55 7.64 14.98 -5.43
N LYS A 56 6.32 15.00 -5.40
CA LYS A 56 5.53 15.04 -4.16
C LYS A 56 4.76 13.75 -3.96
N PRO A 57 4.63 13.27 -2.70
CA PRO A 57 3.70 12.18 -2.40
C PRO A 57 2.31 12.50 -2.97
N THR A 58 1.73 11.52 -3.64
CA THR A 58 0.50 11.72 -4.41
C THR A 58 -0.54 10.68 -4.03
N LEU A 59 -1.78 11.14 -3.82
CA LEU A 59 -2.95 10.29 -3.64
C LEU A 59 -3.87 10.45 -4.85
N VAL A 60 -4.17 9.33 -5.52
CA VAL A 60 -5.11 9.23 -6.63
C VAL A 60 -6.37 8.55 -6.13
N LEU A 61 -7.50 9.27 -6.14
CA LEU A 61 -8.79 8.74 -5.72
C LEU A 61 -9.63 8.33 -6.92
N ALA A 62 -10.06 7.09 -6.95
CA ALA A 62 -11.01 6.58 -7.92
C ALA A 62 -12.36 6.30 -7.24
N HIS A 63 -13.46 6.44 -7.99
CA HIS A 63 -14.80 6.24 -7.46
C HIS A 63 -15.16 4.77 -7.21
N ASN A 64 -14.44 3.81 -7.80
CA ASN A 64 -14.63 2.38 -7.58
C ASN A 64 -13.32 1.57 -7.66
N LYS A 65 -13.38 0.29 -7.25
CA LYS A 65 -12.24 -0.63 -7.25
C LYS A 65 -11.69 -0.87 -8.66
N THR A 66 -12.54 -1.00 -9.67
CA THR A 66 -12.16 -1.32 -11.05
C THR A 66 -11.30 -0.21 -11.66
N LEU A 67 -11.76 1.04 -11.54
CA LEU A 67 -10.98 2.18 -11.99
C LEU A 67 -9.69 2.35 -11.18
N ALA A 68 -9.75 2.12 -9.87
CA ALA A 68 -8.55 2.14 -9.04
C ALA A 68 -7.52 1.10 -9.51
N ALA A 69 -7.94 -0.12 -9.84
CA ALA A 69 -7.07 -1.16 -10.36
C ALA A 69 -6.42 -0.79 -11.71
N GLN A 70 -7.22 -0.22 -12.62
CA GLN A 70 -6.72 0.27 -13.89
C GLN A 70 -5.66 1.37 -13.70
N LEU A 71 -5.96 2.40 -12.90
CA LEU A 71 -5.04 3.49 -12.63
C LEU A 71 -3.78 3.01 -11.91
N TYR A 72 -3.91 2.06 -10.97
CA TYR A 72 -2.77 1.44 -10.30
C TYR A 72 -1.84 0.76 -11.33
N SER A 73 -2.40 -0.04 -12.24
CA SER A 73 -1.62 -0.71 -13.29
C SER A 73 -0.91 0.29 -14.20
N GLU A 74 -1.62 1.35 -14.65
CA GLU A 74 -1.05 2.40 -15.49
C GLU A 74 0.10 3.12 -14.78
N PHE A 75 -0.10 3.58 -13.52
CA PHE A 75 0.94 4.27 -12.76
C PHE A 75 2.09 3.36 -12.38
N LYS A 76 1.85 2.09 -12.09
CA LYS A 76 2.92 1.11 -11.83
C LYS A 76 3.79 0.88 -13.06
N GLY A 77 3.19 0.91 -14.25
CA GLY A 77 3.92 0.88 -15.52
C GLY A 77 4.78 2.12 -15.73
N PHE A 78 4.27 3.32 -15.37
CA PHE A 78 5.03 4.57 -15.49
C PHE A 78 6.12 4.74 -14.44
N PHE A 79 5.95 4.17 -13.25
CA PHE A 79 6.85 4.31 -12.11
C PHE A 79 7.26 2.95 -11.51
N PRO A 80 7.91 2.06 -12.28
CA PRO A 80 8.22 0.70 -11.83
C PRO A 80 9.15 0.67 -10.60
N ASP A 81 10.06 1.64 -10.48
CA ASP A 81 11.06 1.73 -9.43
C ASP A 81 10.59 2.50 -8.18
N ASN A 82 9.42 3.13 -8.26
CA ASN A 82 8.86 3.91 -7.15
C ASN A 82 7.78 3.14 -6.39
N LEU A 83 7.42 3.64 -5.21
CA LEU A 83 6.35 3.06 -4.41
C LEU A 83 4.99 3.47 -4.97
N VAL A 84 4.46 2.64 -5.86
CA VAL A 84 3.07 2.75 -6.32
C VAL A 84 2.27 1.69 -5.59
N GLU A 85 1.32 2.13 -4.78
CA GLU A 85 0.57 1.30 -3.85
C GLU A 85 -0.93 1.34 -4.13
N TYR A 86 -1.63 0.24 -3.80
CA TYR A 86 -3.05 0.06 -4.04
C TYR A 86 -3.82 -0.02 -2.73
N PHE A 87 -4.83 0.84 -2.57
CA PHE A 87 -5.58 0.94 -1.33
C PHE A 87 -7.09 1.00 -1.58
N VAL A 88 -7.74 -0.16 -1.54
CA VAL A 88 -9.20 -0.28 -1.74
C VAL A 88 -9.84 -1.07 -0.61
N SER A 89 -11.15 -1.19 -0.59
CA SER A 89 -11.85 -2.02 0.38
C SER A 89 -11.46 -3.50 0.23
N TYR A 90 -11.13 -4.15 1.33
CA TYR A 90 -10.78 -5.57 1.37
C TYR A 90 -11.99 -6.51 1.39
N TYR A 91 -13.20 -5.96 1.47
CA TYR A 91 -14.42 -6.77 1.31
C TYR A 91 -14.70 -7.03 -0.17
N ASP A 92 -14.78 -8.30 -0.55
CA ASP A 92 -15.23 -8.69 -1.88
C ASP A 92 -16.74 -8.78 -1.94
N TYR A 93 -17.34 -9.25 -0.84
CA TYR A 93 -18.77 -9.35 -0.69
C TYR A 93 -19.16 -8.85 0.71
N TYR A 94 -20.24 -8.10 0.76
CA TYR A 94 -20.86 -7.66 2.02
C TYR A 94 -22.37 -7.73 1.89
N GLN A 95 -23.00 -8.61 2.68
CA GLN A 95 -24.44 -8.70 2.83
C GLN A 95 -24.79 -8.24 4.25
N PRO A 96 -25.48 -7.12 4.41
CA PRO A 96 -25.99 -6.73 5.71
C PRO A 96 -27.06 -7.71 6.20
N GLU A 97 -27.18 -7.85 7.49
CA GLU A 97 -28.31 -8.55 8.09
C GLU A 97 -29.63 -7.84 7.73
N ALA A 98 -30.65 -8.63 7.43
CA ALA A 98 -31.95 -8.11 7.10
C ALA A 98 -33.05 -9.10 7.60
N TYR A 99 -34.18 -8.55 8.04
CA TYR A 99 -35.34 -9.32 8.37
C TYR A 99 -36.49 -8.96 7.42
N ILE A 100 -37.08 -9.98 6.80
CA ILE A 100 -38.23 -9.82 5.90
C ILE A 100 -39.50 -10.18 6.66
N PRO A 101 -40.28 -9.20 7.18
CA PRO A 101 -41.43 -9.46 8.03
C PRO A 101 -42.54 -10.27 7.35
N THR A 102 -42.70 -10.12 6.04
CA THR A 102 -43.73 -10.78 5.25
C THR A 102 -43.55 -12.32 5.14
N THR A 103 -42.31 -12.78 5.16
CA THR A 103 -41.95 -14.20 5.03
C THR A 103 -41.37 -14.78 6.30
N GLY A 104 -41.11 -13.94 7.34
CA GLY A 104 -40.44 -14.34 8.57
C GLY A 104 -38.99 -14.79 8.40
N VAL A 105 -38.38 -14.45 7.27
CA VAL A 105 -37.00 -14.86 6.94
C VAL A 105 -35.99 -13.85 7.50
N TYR A 106 -35.05 -14.37 8.28
CA TYR A 106 -33.87 -13.63 8.72
C TYR A 106 -32.69 -13.95 7.80
N ILE A 107 -32.11 -12.91 7.20
CA ILE A 107 -30.90 -13.00 6.37
C ILE A 107 -29.74 -12.64 7.28
N GLU A 108 -28.84 -13.56 7.50
CA GLU A 108 -27.64 -13.33 8.30
C GLU A 108 -26.64 -12.42 7.56
N LYS A 109 -25.87 -11.69 8.36
CA LYS A 109 -24.75 -10.91 7.83
C LYS A 109 -23.71 -11.87 7.23
N ASP A 110 -23.35 -11.62 5.99
CA ASP A 110 -22.28 -12.37 5.32
C ASP A 110 -21.24 -11.40 4.75
N LEU A 111 -19.96 -11.76 4.91
CA LEU A 111 -18.85 -10.97 4.39
C LEU A 111 -17.70 -11.87 3.96
N SER A 112 -17.10 -11.55 2.84
CA SER A 112 -15.90 -12.19 2.34
C SER A 112 -14.75 -11.19 2.33
N ILE A 113 -13.67 -11.52 3.03
CA ILE A 113 -12.45 -10.72 3.10
C ILE A 113 -11.46 -11.25 2.06
N ASN A 114 -10.91 -10.33 1.27
CA ASN A 114 -9.83 -10.65 0.34
C ASN A 114 -8.49 -10.40 1.01
N GLU A 115 -7.80 -11.47 1.35
CA GLU A 115 -6.50 -11.42 2.04
C GLU A 115 -5.42 -10.74 1.20
N GLU A 116 -5.47 -10.83 -0.12
CA GLU A 116 -4.48 -10.17 -0.99
C GLU A 116 -4.64 -8.66 -0.96
N ILE A 117 -5.90 -8.18 -0.97
CA ILE A 117 -6.18 -6.74 -0.85
C ILE A 117 -5.78 -6.24 0.55
N GLU A 118 -5.99 -7.04 1.59
CA GLU A 118 -5.54 -6.68 2.93
C GLU A 118 -4.02 -6.49 2.98
N LYS A 119 -3.25 -7.39 2.37
CA LYS A 119 -1.80 -7.26 2.23
C LYS A 119 -1.39 -5.97 1.50
N LEU A 120 -2.06 -5.65 0.39
CA LEU A 120 -1.80 -4.42 -0.36
C LEU A 120 -2.09 -3.16 0.48
N ARG A 121 -3.14 -3.18 1.29
CA ARG A 121 -3.45 -2.07 2.22
C ARG A 121 -2.37 -1.91 3.30
N LEU A 122 -1.88 -3.02 3.86
CA LEU A 122 -0.78 -3.00 4.83
C LEU A 122 0.52 -2.50 4.18
N SER A 123 0.79 -2.91 2.93
CA SER A 123 1.93 -2.40 2.14
C SER A 123 1.85 -0.89 1.97
N ALA A 124 0.70 -0.37 1.54
CA ALA A 124 0.47 1.06 1.38
C ALA A 124 0.66 1.84 2.70
N THR A 125 0.17 1.29 3.82
CA THR A 125 0.34 1.89 5.15
C THR A 125 1.81 1.92 5.54
N SER A 126 2.53 0.81 5.36
CA SER A 126 3.96 0.72 5.63
C SER A 126 4.77 1.69 4.76
N ALA A 127 4.42 1.81 3.47
CA ALA A 127 5.04 2.76 2.57
C ALA A 127 4.89 4.20 3.06
N LEU A 128 3.69 4.62 3.48
CA LEU A 128 3.43 5.95 4.02
C LEU A 128 4.26 6.25 5.28
N LEU A 129 4.44 5.25 6.14
CA LEU A 129 5.17 5.40 7.40
C LEU A 129 6.69 5.29 7.23
N SER A 130 7.18 4.83 6.07
CA SER A 130 8.62 4.71 5.76
C SER A 130 9.35 6.03 5.66
N GLY A 131 8.63 7.16 5.57
CA GLY A 131 9.21 8.50 5.38
C GLY A 131 9.70 8.78 3.96
N ARG A 132 9.54 7.84 3.01
CA ARG A 132 9.83 8.07 1.59
C ARG A 132 8.89 9.13 1.01
N LYS A 133 9.35 9.86 0.00
CA LYS A 133 8.57 10.94 -0.65
C LYS A 133 8.12 10.56 -2.06
N ASP A 134 8.64 9.50 -2.62
CA ASP A 134 8.32 8.98 -3.94
C ASP A 134 7.20 7.93 -3.86
N ILE A 135 6.10 8.29 -3.18
CA ILE A 135 4.96 7.42 -2.93
C ILE A 135 3.76 7.91 -3.71
N LEU A 136 3.16 7.02 -4.49
CA LEU A 136 1.89 7.22 -5.17
C LEU A 136 0.90 6.16 -4.71
N ILE A 137 -0.19 6.58 -4.10
CA ILE A 137 -1.25 5.67 -3.65
C ILE A 137 -2.45 5.84 -4.56
N VAL A 138 -2.91 4.73 -5.14
CA VAL A 138 -4.18 4.67 -5.86
C VAL A 138 -5.22 4.04 -4.96
N ALA A 139 -6.24 4.80 -4.63
CA ALA A 139 -7.24 4.40 -3.65
C ALA A 139 -8.67 4.55 -4.18
N SER A 140 -9.57 3.78 -3.59
CA SER A 140 -11.02 4.03 -3.70
C SER A 140 -11.51 4.83 -2.50
N VAL A 141 -12.79 5.16 -2.46
CA VAL A 141 -13.44 5.87 -1.34
C VAL A 141 -13.19 5.23 0.03
N SER A 142 -12.83 3.95 0.08
CA SER A 142 -12.51 3.25 1.34
C SER A 142 -11.31 3.82 2.09
N CYS A 143 -10.48 4.65 1.45
CA CYS A 143 -9.34 5.29 2.11
C CYS A 143 -9.75 6.37 3.15
N ILE A 144 -11.00 6.83 3.12
CA ILE A 144 -11.51 7.77 4.14
C ILE A 144 -11.80 7.09 5.49
N TYR A 145 -11.92 5.77 5.50
CA TYR A 145 -12.06 5.00 6.73
C TYR A 145 -10.68 4.65 7.28
N GLY A 146 -10.42 5.04 8.53
CA GLY A 146 -9.11 4.83 9.17
C GLY A 146 -8.74 3.35 9.33
N MET A 147 -7.45 3.08 9.36
CA MET A 147 -6.85 1.76 9.63
C MET A 147 -6.19 1.67 11.02
N GLY A 148 -6.66 2.46 11.98
CA GLY A 148 -6.07 2.54 13.31
C GLY A 148 -5.22 3.80 13.52
N ASN A 149 -4.46 3.80 14.61
CA ASN A 149 -3.63 4.93 15.00
C ASN A 149 -2.26 4.84 14.29
N PRO A 150 -1.86 5.82 13.45
CA PRO A 150 -0.57 5.81 12.77
C PRO A 150 0.63 5.74 13.74
N GLN A 151 0.50 6.33 14.93
CA GLN A 151 1.57 6.31 15.94
C GLN A 151 1.77 4.89 16.48
N GLU A 152 0.69 4.19 16.85
CA GLU A 152 0.78 2.81 17.32
C GLU A 152 1.35 1.88 16.25
N PHE A 153 0.99 2.09 14.99
CA PHE A 153 1.56 1.32 13.89
C PHE A 153 3.07 1.55 13.76
N LYS A 154 3.52 2.81 13.88
CA LYS A 154 4.93 3.17 13.85
C LYS A 154 5.70 2.60 15.03
N ASP A 155 5.13 2.66 16.24
CA ASP A 155 5.75 2.17 17.47
C ASP A 155 5.92 0.64 17.46
N ASN A 156 5.04 -0.06 16.75
CA ASN A 156 5.11 -1.51 16.54
C ASN A 156 5.94 -1.93 15.30
N THR A 157 6.54 -0.99 14.59
CA THR A 157 7.43 -1.29 13.47
C THR A 157 8.78 -1.81 13.98
N ILE A 158 9.22 -2.94 13.46
CA ILE A 158 10.51 -3.52 13.78
C ILE A 158 11.44 -3.27 12.60
N GLU A 159 12.45 -2.45 12.82
CA GLU A 159 13.51 -2.22 11.85
C GLU A 159 14.71 -3.12 12.19
N VAL A 160 15.17 -3.86 11.18
CA VAL A 160 16.32 -4.75 11.29
C VAL A 160 17.31 -4.41 10.18
N SER A 161 18.55 -4.12 10.54
CA SER A 161 19.64 -3.80 9.62
C SER A 161 20.80 -4.78 9.80
N SER A 162 21.46 -5.14 8.70
CA SER A 162 22.69 -5.95 8.72
C SER A 162 23.86 -5.30 9.45
N ASP A 163 23.80 -3.97 9.62
CA ASP A 163 24.88 -3.19 10.22
C ASP A 163 24.82 -3.14 11.75
N HIS A 164 23.78 -3.72 12.34
CA HIS A 164 23.57 -3.74 13.78
C HIS A 164 23.52 -5.16 14.34
N ASN A 165 24.18 -5.38 15.48
CA ASN A 165 24.06 -6.61 16.22
C ASN A 165 22.83 -6.54 17.15
N TYR A 166 21.95 -7.51 17.01
CA TYR A 166 20.75 -7.64 17.83
C TYR A 166 20.86 -8.83 18.76
N SER A 167 20.58 -8.61 20.05
CA SER A 167 20.37 -9.73 20.97
C SER A 167 19.15 -10.52 20.52
N ARG A 168 19.31 -11.85 20.42
CA ARG A 168 18.25 -12.77 20.04
C ARG A 168 17.00 -12.59 20.91
N THR A 169 17.20 -12.53 22.23
CA THR A 169 16.10 -12.37 23.20
C THR A 169 15.35 -11.05 22.99
N THR A 170 16.08 -9.95 22.78
CA THR A 170 15.49 -8.64 22.51
C THR A 170 14.66 -8.66 21.22
N LEU A 171 15.17 -9.28 20.16
CA LEU A 171 14.47 -9.35 18.88
C LEU A 171 13.19 -10.19 18.98
N LEU A 172 13.25 -11.35 19.66
CA LEU A 172 12.09 -12.20 19.87
C LEU A 172 11.02 -11.51 20.71
N ASN A 173 11.39 -10.78 21.75
CA ASN A 173 10.47 -10.01 22.56
C ASN A 173 9.78 -8.91 21.73
N ARG A 174 10.51 -8.25 20.83
CA ARG A 174 9.93 -7.27 19.91
C ARG A 174 8.90 -7.89 18.98
N PHE A 175 9.17 -9.08 18.42
CA PHE A 175 8.17 -9.78 17.59
C PHE A 175 6.90 -10.10 18.35
N VAL A 176 7.02 -10.61 19.57
CA VAL A 176 5.84 -10.91 20.42
C VAL A 176 5.06 -9.63 20.77
N GLN A 177 5.76 -8.54 21.09
CA GLN A 177 5.13 -7.24 21.35
C GLN A 177 4.40 -6.69 20.11
N SER A 178 4.93 -6.95 18.91
CA SER A 178 4.32 -6.58 17.63
C SER A 178 3.29 -7.62 17.14
N LEU A 179 2.77 -8.45 18.05
CA LEU A 179 1.73 -9.45 17.82
C LEU A 179 2.10 -10.59 16.88
N TYR A 180 3.39 -10.81 16.60
CA TYR A 180 3.81 -12.02 15.93
C TYR A 180 3.72 -13.20 16.88
N SER A 181 3.22 -14.33 16.42
CA SER A 181 3.16 -15.57 17.18
C SER A 181 4.25 -16.55 16.76
N ARG A 182 4.77 -17.32 17.72
CA ARG A 182 5.74 -18.37 17.41
C ARG A 182 5.05 -19.55 16.75
N SER A 183 5.55 -19.97 15.59
CA SER A 183 5.08 -21.17 14.90
C SER A 183 5.88 -22.41 15.31
N LEU A 184 5.18 -23.53 15.40
CA LEU A 184 5.76 -24.85 15.30
C LEU A 184 5.91 -25.21 13.81
N ALA A 185 6.74 -26.19 13.45
CA ALA A 185 7.27 -26.41 12.10
C ALA A 185 6.25 -26.42 10.95
N ASP A 186 5.02 -26.89 11.16
CA ASP A 186 4.05 -27.16 10.10
C ASP A 186 3.03 -26.03 9.84
N ASP A 187 2.98 -24.98 10.67
CA ASP A 187 2.02 -23.88 10.57
C ASP A 187 2.74 -22.53 10.43
N PHE A 188 3.73 -22.46 9.53
CA PHE A 188 4.47 -21.23 9.26
C PHE A 188 3.73 -20.39 8.22
N ARG A 189 2.99 -19.41 8.69
CA ARG A 189 2.17 -18.51 7.88
C ARG A 189 2.38 -17.05 8.28
N GLN A 190 1.74 -16.17 7.58
CA GLN A 190 1.79 -14.73 7.80
C GLN A 190 1.52 -14.31 9.25
N GLY A 191 2.29 -13.36 9.77
CA GLY A 191 2.24 -12.92 11.17
C GLY A 191 2.90 -13.90 12.14
N LYS A 192 3.66 -14.89 11.65
CA LYS A 192 4.37 -15.85 12.49
C LYS A 192 5.88 -15.76 12.33
N PHE A 193 6.60 -16.17 13.36
CA PHE A 193 8.03 -16.40 13.32
C PHE A 193 8.35 -17.81 13.83
N ARG A 194 9.43 -18.38 13.37
CA ARG A 194 9.97 -19.66 13.87
C ARG A 194 11.47 -19.53 14.11
N ILE A 195 11.97 -20.42 14.95
CA ILE A 195 13.38 -20.47 15.31
C ILE A 195 13.90 -21.85 14.97
N ILE A 196 14.91 -21.90 14.12
CA ILE A 196 15.58 -23.14 13.71
C ILE A 196 17.08 -22.94 13.96
N GLY A 197 17.62 -23.58 15.00
CA GLY A 197 19.03 -23.39 15.39
C GLY A 197 19.32 -21.92 15.70
N ASP A 198 20.25 -21.33 14.96
CA ASP A 198 20.70 -19.95 15.12
C ASP A 198 20.02 -18.99 14.13
N THR A 199 18.94 -19.41 13.50
CA THR A 199 18.19 -18.58 12.55
C THR A 199 16.80 -18.29 13.06
N ILE A 200 16.31 -17.11 12.73
CA ILE A 200 14.92 -16.69 12.94
C ILE A 200 14.31 -16.45 11.57
N ASP A 201 13.30 -17.24 11.23
CA ASP A 201 12.49 -17.04 10.05
C ASP A 201 11.24 -16.24 10.44
N ILE A 202 10.92 -15.22 9.68
CA ILE A 202 9.75 -14.35 9.89
C ILE A 202 8.93 -14.33 8.63
N PHE A 203 7.62 -14.47 8.78
CA PHE A 203 6.67 -14.27 7.69
C PHE A 203 5.94 -12.94 7.90
N PRO A 204 6.42 -11.82 7.29
CA PRO A 204 5.84 -10.51 7.50
C PRO A 204 4.41 -10.40 6.96
N ALA A 205 3.56 -9.64 7.65
CA ALA A 205 2.17 -9.46 7.27
C ALA A 205 1.96 -8.78 5.90
N PRO A 206 2.75 -7.76 5.49
CA PRO A 206 2.53 -7.08 4.21
C PRO A 206 3.08 -7.81 2.98
N VAL A 207 3.76 -8.94 3.15
CA VAL A 207 4.44 -9.64 2.04
C VAL A 207 3.70 -10.92 1.67
N SER A 208 3.51 -11.17 0.38
CA SER A 208 2.64 -12.25 -0.08
C SER A 208 3.21 -13.65 0.09
N TYR A 209 4.54 -13.86 0.09
CA TYR A 209 5.14 -15.22 0.23
C TYR A 209 6.64 -15.26 0.48
N THR A 210 7.28 -14.16 0.78
CA THR A 210 8.69 -14.15 1.17
C THR A 210 8.82 -14.10 2.68
N HIS A 211 9.59 -14.99 3.26
CA HIS A 211 10.03 -14.90 4.63
C HIS A 211 11.45 -14.34 4.69
N LEU A 212 11.77 -13.68 5.79
CA LEU A 212 13.11 -13.22 6.09
C LEU A 212 13.78 -14.21 7.02
N THR A 213 15.00 -14.62 6.68
CA THR A 213 15.85 -15.44 7.54
C THR A 213 16.92 -14.56 8.15
N LEU A 214 16.93 -14.44 9.46
CA LEU A 214 17.91 -13.66 10.22
C LEU A 214 18.87 -14.61 10.91
N PRO A 215 20.16 -14.62 10.55
CA PRO A 215 21.17 -15.33 11.33
C PRO A 215 21.34 -14.64 12.69
N THR A 216 21.30 -15.41 13.76
CA THR A 216 21.50 -14.90 15.12
C THR A 216 22.69 -15.62 15.73
N ASN A 217 23.65 -14.88 16.23
CA ASN A 217 24.73 -15.46 17.02
C ASN A 217 24.16 -15.88 18.38
N ARG A 218 24.51 -17.08 18.83
CA ARG A 218 24.27 -17.47 20.22
C ARG A 218 25.16 -16.57 21.08
N GLU A 219 24.52 -15.82 21.97
CA GLU A 219 25.25 -15.26 23.11
C GLU A 219 25.69 -16.45 23.97
N VAL A 220 26.99 -16.60 24.14
CA VAL A 220 27.62 -17.57 25.02
C VAL A 220 27.43 -17.11 26.47
#